data_68bc91f544a7f78e6d175f3b4ca3e30f
#
_entry.id   68bc91f544a7f78e6d175f3b4ca3e30f
#
_cell.length_a   1.000
_cell.length_b   1.000
_cell.length_c   1.000
_cell.angle_alpha   90.00
_cell.angle_beta   90.00
_cell.angle_gamma   90.00
#
_symmetry.space_group_name_H-M   'P 1'
#
loop_
_entity.id
_entity.type
_entity.pdbx_description
1 polymer ?
#
loop_
_entity_poly.entity_id
_entity_poly.type
_entity_poly.pdbx_seq_one_letter_code
_entity_poly.pdbx_strand_id
1 'polypeptide(L)'
;MIKLNKIVLTILLILIFISIYMYSCEYNDLGLFTTVNEEDEADSGKNTIEGFDINSKEFFLELKEKQMNKNLLNDSNIRKAIFYAIDRERIVNELLGEYGEVLNSLFEKNSYYYNLSWSEYDYDLNKAKEFLSRAGYGVDNPLYITIGSDNGISRQTIKEMIKEDLDKIGIEIWILNEPSEEWYQDCVMKGNYELGVWAIKNFDGSSLNFNFSSDKMPIYKTDENKKCENFYWYENSKVDEILKKIMNENDTVRKKELFQDFQDILADDAVMLPLYSRLFSIAYNKKIENIDISIKDNKVFFNIENWILSDEEQKSEDEINEIVIGYEGENYILPNSLDLDYISNLVLKGLWEINENGEYEPILVEEYYDSFEHSITSISSLEVKVTLKDKIFWEDGTPITSKDVKYTYDTILENDSIVNINEDYSKIKGIEIINEKEFSIIFKENVRDWKKLFGIIFPEGSLEGKDINNFSAEDIIASGPYKIEEFVGGEYLLLKKNEFYFGEAPEIDYIRILFDTDINNLISMLKDGEIDLLNIKYFDLDLMRDIEENEDLNLWVEPGNMMEHLAICLKQKEE
;
A
#
# COMPACT_ATOMS: atom_id res chain seq x y z
N MET A 1 11.92 13.00 50.80
CA MET A 1 11.25 12.28 49.73
C MET A 1 11.49 12.86 48.31
N ILE A 2 11.57 14.17 48.10
CA ILE A 2 11.73 14.81 46.78
C ILE A 2 13.12 14.60 46.12
N LYS A 3 14.21 14.45 46.95
CA LYS A 3 15.55 14.19 46.39
C LYS A 3 15.77 12.75 45.90
N LEU A 4 15.03 11.78 46.44
CA LEU A 4 15.15 10.37 46.06
C LEU A 4 14.51 10.10 44.69
N ASN A 5 13.40 10.78 44.38
CA ASN A 5 12.74 10.66 43.10
C ASN A 5 13.54 11.21 41.89
N LYS A 6 14.36 12.26 42.11
CA LYS A 6 15.23 12.77 41.02
C LYS A 6 16.38 11.81 40.68
N ILE A 7 16.94 11.15 41.67
CA ILE A 7 18.04 10.17 41.46
C ILE A 7 17.49 8.94 40.73
N VAL A 8 16.31 8.45 41.13
CA VAL A 8 15.64 7.32 40.48
C VAL A 8 15.28 7.67 39.03
N LEU A 9 14.76 8.87 38.77
CA LEU A 9 14.44 9.33 37.40
C LEU A 9 15.71 9.47 36.55
N THR A 10 16.81 9.96 37.10
CA THR A 10 18.10 10.07 36.38
C THR A 10 18.68 8.69 36.07
N ILE A 11 18.57 7.74 37.01
CA ILE A 11 19.02 6.36 36.76
C ILE A 11 18.14 5.67 35.71
N LEU A 12 16.83 5.88 35.72
CA LEU A 12 15.92 5.38 34.69
C LEU A 12 16.26 5.95 33.29
N LEU A 13 16.52 7.24 33.19
CA LEU A 13 16.93 7.88 31.93
C LEU A 13 18.29 7.36 31.42
N ILE A 14 19.25 7.11 32.34
CA ILE A 14 20.54 6.51 31.97
C ILE A 14 20.36 5.05 31.49
N LEU A 15 19.47 4.28 32.11
CA LEU A 15 19.17 2.91 31.70
C LEU A 15 18.45 2.87 30.34
N ILE A 16 17.55 3.80 30.07
CA ILE A 16 16.91 3.96 28.75
C ILE A 16 17.96 4.36 27.70
N PHE A 17 18.87 5.29 28.00
CA PHE A 17 19.96 5.66 27.10
C PHE A 17 20.93 4.50 26.82
N ILE A 18 21.25 3.70 27.83
CA ILE A 18 22.08 2.50 27.67
C ILE A 18 21.35 1.44 26.87
N SER A 19 20.03 1.26 27.06
CA SER A 19 19.22 0.34 26.31
C SER A 19 19.14 0.75 24.82
N ILE A 20 18.94 2.04 24.52
CA ILE A 20 18.95 2.58 23.16
C ILE A 20 20.35 2.43 22.53
N TYR A 21 21.41 2.65 23.28
CA TYR A 21 22.79 2.49 22.81
C TYR A 21 23.15 1.01 22.56
N MET A 22 22.69 0.09 23.41
CA MET A 22 22.86 -1.35 23.21
C MET A 22 22.04 -1.83 22.01
N TYR A 23 20.81 -1.33 21.81
CA TYR A 23 19.98 -1.63 20.64
C TYR A 23 20.62 -1.15 19.34
N SER A 24 21.30 0.00 19.34
CA SER A 24 22.04 0.48 18.17
C SER A 24 23.35 -0.26 17.91
N CYS A 25 23.92 -0.92 18.93
CA CYS A 25 25.12 -1.76 18.77
C CYS A 25 24.80 -3.18 18.32
N GLU A 26 23.65 -3.74 18.67
CA GLU A 26 23.22 -5.06 18.17
C GLU A 26 22.83 -5.03 16.68
N TYR A 27 22.36 -3.90 16.15
CA TYR A 27 22.08 -3.74 14.73
C TYR A 27 23.34 -3.61 13.84
N ASN A 28 24.52 -3.40 14.42
CA ASN A 28 25.79 -3.33 13.69
C ASN A 28 26.54 -4.66 13.57
N ASP A 29 26.04 -5.75 14.16
CA ASP A 29 26.71 -7.07 14.14
C ASP A 29 26.08 -8.10 13.18
N LEU A 30 25.04 -7.70 12.41
CA LEU A 30 24.57 -8.49 11.25
C LEU A 30 25.49 -8.17 10.05
N GLY A 31 26.53 -8.98 9.91
CA GLY A 31 27.60 -8.86 8.94
C GLY A 31 27.16 -9.02 7.48
N LEU A 32 26.62 -7.95 6.92
CA LEU A 32 26.38 -7.76 5.48
C LEU A 32 26.96 -6.44 4.96
N PHE A 33 27.90 -5.85 5.69
CA PHE A 33 28.78 -4.83 5.13
C PHE A 33 30.18 -5.40 5.06
N THR A 34 30.61 -5.83 3.88
CA THR A 34 32.03 -5.91 3.60
C THR A 34 32.57 -4.49 3.78
N THR A 35 33.20 -4.27 4.93
CA THR A 35 34.08 -3.14 5.11
C THR A 35 35.13 -3.23 4.02
N VAL A 36 35.02 -2.34 3.02
CA VAL A 36 36.16 -2.00 2.19
C VAL A 36 37.20 -1.42 3.14
N ASN A 37 38.24 -2.20 3.42
CA ASN A 37 39.38 -1.73 4.17
C ASN A 37 39.95 -0.50 3.47
N GLU A 38 40.00 0.62 4.18
CA GLU A 38 40.80 1.79 3.84
C GLU A 38 42.31 1.46 4.00
N GLU A 39 42.84 0.58 3.16
CA GLU A 39 44.27 0.37 2.99
C GLU A 39 44.54 -0.22 1.60
N ASP A 40 44.24 0.57 0.55
CA ASP A 40 44.93 0.55 -0.73
C ASP A 40 44.83 1.94 -1.40
N GLU A 41 45.39 2.95 -0.72
CA GLU A 41 45.79 4.18 -1.39
C GLU A 41 47.03 3.93 -2.25
N ALA A 42 46.81 3.42 -3.44
CA ALA A 42 47.78 3.52 -4.50
C ALA A 42 47.27 4.51 -5.56
N ASP A 43 47.72 5.73 -5.40
CA ASP A 43 48.02 6.74 -6.46
C ASP A 43 47.02 6.81 -7.64
N SER A 44 45.74 7.13 -7.39
CA SER A 44 44.87 7.73 -8.37
C SER A 44 44.99 9.27 -8.17
N GLY A 45 45.55 9.96 -9.17
CA GLY A 45 45.77 11.41 -9.12
C GLY A 45 44.50 12.14 -8.63
N LYS A 46 44.58 12.86 -7.52
CA LYS A 46 43.48 13.63 -6.95
C LYS A 46 42.90 14.56 -8.00
N ASN A 47 41.70 14.28 -8.46
CA ASN A 47 40.89 15.19 -9.25
C ASN A 47 40.40 16.31 -8.31
N THR A 48 41.26 17.29 -8.00
CA THR A 48 40.91 18.48 -7.23
C THR A 48 40.98 19.71 -8.13
N ILE A 49 39.92 20.48 -8.18
CA ILE A 49 39.89 21.81 -8.77
C ILE A 49 39.71 22.78 -7.59
N GLU A 50 40.64 23.73 -7.42
CA GLU A 50 40.62 24.80 -6.40
C GLU A 50 40.42 24.32 -4.94
N GLY A 51 40.90 23.09 -4.61
CA GLY A 51 40.88 22.57 -3.23
C GLY A 51 39.61 21.74 -2.85
N PHE A 52 38.70 21.54 -3.78
CA PHE A 52 37.54 20.65 -3.57
C PHE A 52 37.75 19.30 -4.24
N ASP A 53 37.26 18.26 -3.58
CA ASP A 53 37.06 16.96 -4.24
C ASP A 53 35.87 17.12 -5.20
N ILE A 54 36.12 16.92 -6.50
CA ILE A 54 35.10 17.09 -7.56
C ILE A 54 33.94 16.09 -7.43
N ASN A 55 34.09 15.04 -6.61
CA ASN A 55 33.04 14.07 -6.31
C ASN A 55 32.33 14.36 -4.97
N SER A 56 32.63 15.51 -4.33
CA SER A 56 31.99 15.85 -3.06
C SER A 56 30.61 16.48 -3.24
N LYS A 57 29.74 16.28 -2.23
CA LYS A 57 28.41 16.92 -2.16
C LYS A 57 28.53 18.47 -2.21
N GLU A 58 29.54 19.02 -1.55
CA GLU A 58 29.80 20.45 -1.49
C GLU A 58 30.10 21.01 -2.89
N PHE A 59 30.94 20.33 -3.67
CA PHE A 59 31.26 20.74 -5.04
C PHE A 59 30.02 20.67 -5.95
N PHE A 60 29.22 19.59 -5.85
CA PHE A 60 27.96 19.48 -6.59
C PHE A 60 26.99 20.62 -6.23
N LEU A 61 26.83 20.94 -4.96
CA LEU A 61 25.93 22.00 -4.50
C LEU A 61 26.43 23.38 -4.97
N GLU A 62 27.74 23.64 -4.98
CA GLU A 62 28.30 24.87 -5.52
C GLU A 62 28.00 25.05 -7.02
N LEU A 63 28.16 23.97 -7.81
CA LEU A 63 27.81 24.01 -9.24
C LEU A 63 26.31 24.23 -9.44
N LYS A 64 25.50 23.58 -8.63
CA LYS A 64 24.05 23.76 -8.65
C LYS A 64 23.62 25.18 -8.28
N GLU A 65 24.23 25.80 -7.26
CA GLU A 65 23.97 27.18 -6.88
C GLU A 65 24.33 28.16 -8.00
N LYS A 66 25.39 27.88 -8.76
CA LYS A 66 25.78 28.70 -9.93
C LYS A 66 24.75 28.64 -11.07
N GLN A 67 23.88 27.62 -11.12
CA GLN A 67 22.79 27.53 -12.12
C GLN A 67 21.60 28.45 -11.82
N MET A 68 21.66 29.16 -10.70
CA MET A 68 20.80 30.28 -10.29
C MET A 68 19.28 30.13 -10.39
N ASN A 69 18.64 30.09 -9.23
CA ASN A 69 17.32 30.65 -8.82
C ASN A 69 16.10 30.48 -9.74
N LYS A 70 16.14 29.61 -10.73
CA LYS A 70 14.94 29.19 -11.46
C LYS A 70 14.56 27.81 -10.97
N ASN A 71 13.28 27.63 -10.72
CA ASN A 71 12.76 26.28 -10.60
C ASN A 71 12.83 25.64 -11.99
N LEU A 72 14.00 25.04 -12.28
CA LEU A 72 14.35 24.49 -13.58
C LEU A 72 13.35 23.44 -14.06
N LEU A 73 12.79 22.69 -13.12
CA LEU A 73 11.80 21.66 -13.41
C LEU A 73 10.42 22.21 -13.82
N ASN A 74 10.19 23.53 -13.74
CA ASN A 74 9.00 24.14 -14.34
C ASN A 74 9.08 24.22 -15.88
N ASP A 75 10.28 24.08 -16.48
CA ASP A 75 10.40 23.92 -17.93
C ASP A 75 10.02 22.50 -18.35
N SER A 76 8.92 22.35 -19.09
CA SER A 76 8.44 21.05 -19.58
C SER A 76 9.44 20.35 -20.49
N ASN A 77 10.33 21.10 -21.18
CA ASN A 77 11.38 20.50 -22.00
C ASN A 77 12.38 19.72 -21.13
N ILE A 78 12.74 20.24 -19.95
CA ILE A 78 13.61 19.52 -19.00
C ILE A 78 12.91 18.23 -18.53
N ARG A 79 11.64 18.31 -18.12
CA ARG A 79 10.90 17.15 -17.66
C ARG A 79 10.74 16.07 -18.74
N LYS A 80 10.39 16.48 -19.97
CA LYS A 80 10.31 15.56 -21.13
C LYS A 80 11.68 14.96 -21.47
N ALA A 81 12.75 15.75 -21.37
CA ALA A 81 14.11 15.23 -21.56
C ALA A 81 14.44 14.12 -20.55
N ILE A 82 14.10 14.33 -19.26
CA ILE A 82 14.26 13.32 -18.21
C ILE A 82 13.48 12.05 -18.57
N PHE A 83 12.20 12.17 -18.95
CA PHE A 83 11.37 11.00 -19.23
C PHE A 83 11.86 10.17 -20.43
N TYR A 84 12.25 10.83 -21.53
CA TYR A 84 12.81 10.11 -22.68
C TYR A 84 14.19 9.51 -22.42
N ALA A 85 14.94 10.00 -21.44
CA ALA A 85 16.28 9.50 -21.14
C ALA A 85 16.27 8.24 -20.25
N ILE A 86 15.19 7.97 -19.54
CA ILE A 86 15.09 6.86 -18.58
C ILE A 86 14.67 5.56 -19.29
N ASP A 87 15.52 4.54 -19.21
CA ASP A 87 15.25 3.20 -19.70
C ASP A 87 14.42 2.40 -18.69
N ARG A 88 13.09 2.58 -18.76
CA ARG A 88 12.13 1.90 -17.87
C ARG A 88 12.15 0.38 -18.04
N GLU A 89 12.35 -0.11 -19.27
CA GLU A 89 12.43 -1.55 -19.52
C GLU A 89 13.65 -2.15 -18.83
N ARG A 90 14.80 -1.46 -18.88
CA ARG A 90 16.02 -1.90 -18.16
C ARG A 90 15.78 -1.95 -16.64
N ILE A 91 15.10 -0.93 -16.07
CA ILE A 91 14.78 -0.90 -14.64
C ILE A 91 13.88 -2.08 -14.26
N VAL A 92 12.82 -2.33 -15.03
CA VAL A 92 11.88 -3.43 -14.77
C VAL A 92 12.58 -4.78 -14.90
N ASN A 93 13.36 -4.99 -15.96
CA ASN A 93 14.07 -6.25 -16.17
C ASN A 93 15.10 -6.54 -15.06
N GLU A 94 15.80 -5.51 -14.57
CA GLU A 94 16.79 -5.66 -13.49
C GLU A 94 16.13 -6.03 -12.15
N LEU A 95 14.99 -5.40 -11.83
CA LEU A 95 14.36 -5.56 -10.53
C LEU A 95 13.32 -6.66 -10.48
N LEU A 96 12.60 -6.89 -11.57
CA LEU A 96 11.42 -7.76 -11.60
C LEU A 96 11.56 -8.92 -12.60
N GLY A 97 12.54 -8.85 -13.52
CA GLY A 97 12.74 -9.88 -14.53
C GLY A 97 11.49 -10.15 -15.36
N GLU A 98 11.19 -11.44 -15.53
CA GLU A 98 10.04 -11.96 -16.27
C GLU A 98 8.67 -11.72 -15.60
N TYR A 99 8.66 -11.33 -14.33
CA TYR A 99 7.42 -11.11 -13.57
C TYR A 99 6.87 -9.68 -13.71
N GLY A 100 7.71 -8.73 -14.13
CA GLY A 100 7.32 -7.32 -14.22
C GLY A 100 7.12 -6.80 -15.64
N GLU A 101 6.37 -5.71 -15.76
CA GLU A 101 6.24 -4.96 -17.00
C GLU A 101 6.22 -3.45 -16.75
N VAL A 102 6.61 -2.67 -17.77
CA VAL A 102 6.54 -1.21 -17.71
C VAL A 102 5.10 -0.74 -17.65
N LEU A 103 4.78 0.08 -16.67
CA LEU A 103 3.45 0.66 -16.51
C LEU A 103 3.32 1.96 -17.33
N ASN A 104 2.28 2.04 -18.15
CA ASN A 104 1.99 3.19 -19.02
C ASN A 104 0.70 3.93 -18.66
N SER A 105 0.15 3.68 -17.48
CA SER A 105 -1.12 4.22 -16.98
C SER A 105 -1.03 4.46 -15.48
N LEU A 106 -1.93 5.28 -14.94
CA LEU A 106 -2.18 5.37 -13.50
C LEU A 106 -3.02 4.20 -12.97
N PHE A 107 -3.64 3.45 -13.86
CA PHE A 107 -4.50 2.32 -13.55
C PHE A 107 -3.82 1.01 -13.91
N GLU A 108 -4.16 -0.04 -13.20
CA GLU A 108 -3.73 -1.40 -13.51
C GLU A 108 -4.19 -1.83 -14.90
N LYS A 109 -3.46 -2.73 -15.53
CA LYS A 109 -3.73 -3.22 -16.89
C LYS A 109 -5.13 -3.81 -17.07
N ASN A 110 -5.65 -4.43 -16.04
CA ASN A 110 -6.99 -5.01 -16.01
C ASN A 110 -8.11 -4.00 -15.71
N SER A 111 -7.76 -2.77 -15.34
CA SER A 111 -8.73 -1.72 -15.06
C SER A 111 -9.46 -1.29 -16.32
N TYR A 112 -10.77 -1.07 -16.22
CA TYR A 112 -11.56 -0.46 -17.29
C TYR A 112 -11.05 0.93 -17.71
N TYR A 113 -10.35 1.63 -16.83
CA TYR A 113 -9.80 2.98 -17.02
C TYR A 113 -8.35 2.98 -17.51
N TYR A 114 -7.76 1.81 -17.72
CA TYR A 114 -6.41 1.69 -18.27
C TYR A 114 -6.29 2.37 -19.64
N ASN A 115 -5.19 3.08 -19.86
CA ASN A 115 -4.82 3.64 -21.16
C ASN A 115 -3.29 3.62 -21.33
N LEU A 116 -2.79 4.15 -22.44
CA LEU A 116 -1.36 4.13 -22.77
C LEU A 116 -0.75 5.53 -22.82
N SER A 117 -1.18 6.46 -21.96
CA SER A 117 -0.76 7.87 -22.01
C SER A 117 0.75 8.07 -21.87
N TRP A 118 1.46 7.19 -21.15
CA TRP A 118 2.90 7.26 -21.02
C TRP A 118 3.69 6.41 -22.01
N SER A 119 3.05 5.71 -22.95
CA SER A 119 3.74 4.88 -23.95
C SER A 119 4.57 5.69 -24.94
N GLU A 120 4.37 7.00 -25.04
CA GLU A 120 5.21 7.85 -25.86
C GLU A 120 6.64 8.03 -25.29
N TYR A 121 6.83 7.81 -23.98
CA TYR A 121 8.11 7.94 -23.29
C TYR A 121 8.92 6.65 -23.33
N ASP A 122 9.08 6.08 -24.52
CA ASP A 122 10.06 5.03 -24.75
C ASP A 122 11.49 5.63 -24.69
N TYR A 123 12.44 4.82 -24.24
CA TYR A 123 13.82 5.24 -24.11
C TYR A 123 14.40 5.75 -25.44
N ASP A 124 14.65 7.05 -25.52
CA ASP A 124 15.16 7.73 -26.70
C ASP A 124 16.10 8.89 -26.34
N LEU A 125 17.40 8.59 -26.27
CA LEU A 125 18.43 9.58 -25.94
C LEU A 125 18.51 10.73 -26.97
N ASN A 126 18.08 10.54 -28.22
CA ASN A 126 18.11 11.61 -29.21
C ASN A 126 16.99 12.62 -28.94
N LYS A 127 15.79 12.14 -28.67
CA LYS A 127 14.69 13.00 -28.22
C LYS A 127 15.01 13.68 -26.91
N ALA A 128 15.57 12.95 -25.94
CA ALA A 128 15.98 13.50 -24.66
C ALA A 128 16.96 14.68 -24.83
N LYS A 129 18.01 14.49 -25.62
CA LYS A 129 18.99 15.55 -25.95
C LYS A 129 18.36 16.73 -26.69
N GLU A 130 17.43 16.47 -27.61
CA GLU A 130 16.70 17.53 -28.32
C GLU A 130 15.89 18.41 -27.35
N PHE A 131 15.10 17.78 -26.46
CA PHE A 131 14.34 18.50 -25.44
C PHE A 131 15.25 19.28 -24.47
N LEU A 132 16.31 18.65 -23.98
CA LEU A 132 17.24 19.27 -23.06
C LEU A 132 17.95 20.49 -23.70
N SER A 133 18.33 20.37 -24.99
CA SER A 133 18.94 21.47 -25.77
C SER A 133 17.97 22.65 -25.95
N ARG A 134 16.67 22.43 -26.12
CA ARG A 134 15.65 23.49 -26.16
C ARG A 134 15.61 24.32 -24.89
N ALA A 135 15.90 23.69 -23.75
CA ALA A 135 16.02 24.35 -22.45
C ALA A 135 17.42 25.01 -22.23
N GLY A 136 18.34 24.81 -23.16
CA GLY A 136 19.70 25.42 -23.11
C GLY A 136 20.74 24.58 -22.37
N TYR A 137 20.45 23.29 -22.11
CA TYR A 137 21.35 22.37 -21.40
C TYR A 137 21.79 21.21 -22.30
N GLY A 138 22.78 20.44 -21.85
CA GLY A 138 23.34 19.30 -22.53
C GLY A 138 24.75 18.98 -22.01
N VAL A 139 25.47 18.06 -22.65
CA VAL A 139 26.78 17.59 -22.18
C VAL A 139 27.81 18.71 -22.00
N ASP A 140 27.80 19.72 -22.88
CA ASP A 140 28.72 20.88 -22.80
C ASP A 140 28.28 21.96 -21.78
N ASN A 141 27.03 21.90 -21.34
CA ASN A 141 26.43 22.77 -20.33
C ASN A 141 25.51 21.95 -19.44
N PRO A 142 26.06 21.16 -18.50
CA PRO A 142 25.29 20.18 -17.74
C PRO A 142 24.29 20.83 -16.78
N LEU A 143 23.18 20.09 -16.53
CA LEU A 143 22.16 20.43 -15.58
C LEU A 143 22.35 19.61 -14.29
N TYR A 144 22.35 20.25 -13.12
CA TYR A 144 22.56 19.63 -11.83
C TYR A 144 21.23 19.47 -11.05
N ILE A 145 20.79 18.23 -10.78
CA ILE A 145 19.52 17.89 -10.13
C ILE A 145 19.77 16.88 -9.01
N THR A 146 18.95 16.93 -7.96
CA THR A 146 18.93 15.91 -6.91
C THR A 146 17.81 14.91 -7.15
N ILE A 147 18.07 13.63 -6.84
CA ILE A 147 17.06 12.58 -6.77
C ILE A 147 17.05 11.95 -5.39
N GLY A 148 15.88 11.77 -4.79
CA GLY A 148 15.72 11.22 -3.44
C GLY A 148 14.70 10.10 -3.36
N SER A 149 14.85 9.30 -2.33
CA SER A 149 13.86 8.30 -1.85
C SER A 149 14.18 7.95 -0.40
N ASP A 150 13.38 7.06 0.18
CA ASP A 150 13.80 6.32 1.37
C ASP A 150 14.97 5.36 1.07
N ASN A 151 15.45 4.69 2.14
CA ASN A 151 16.61 3.81 2.09
C ASN A 151 16.33 2.41 1.47
N GLY A 152 15.15 2.17 0.89
CA GLY A 152 14.82 0.88 0.27
C GLY A 152 15.81 0.47 -0.83
N ILE A 153 16.30 -0.76 -0.80
CA ILE A 153 17.33 -1.29 -1.74
C ILE A 153 16.87 -1.12 -3.20
N SER A 154 15.66 -1.54 -3.53
CA SER A 154 15.13 -1.42 -4.90
C SER A 154 15.09 0.04 -5.38
N ARG A 155 14.74 0.99 -4.49
CA ARG A 155 14.73 2.41 -4.83
C ARG A 155 16.13 2.99 -4.98
N GLN A 156 17.09 2.48 -4.24
CA GLN A 156 18.49 2.84 -4.45
C GLN A 156 18.95 2.43 -5.84
N THR A 157 18.70 1.19 -6.24
CA THR A 157 19.00 0.68 -7.59
C THR A 157 18.32 1.53 -8.66
N ILE A 158 17.04 1.86 -8.51
CA ILE A 158 16.32 2.74 -9.45
C ILE A 158 17.04 4.09 -9.60
N LYS A 159 17.41 4.74 -8.48
CA LYS A 159 18.08 6.05 -8.53
C LYS A 159 19.45 5.99 -9.21
N GLU A 160 20.22 4.93 -8.98
CA GLU A 160 21.52 4.72 -9.63
C GLU A 160 21.35 4.51 -11.13
N MET A 161 20.38 3.69 -11.57
CA MET A 161 20.07 3.47 -12.97
C MET A 161 19.57 4.76 -13.66
N ILE A 162 18.70 5.53 -13.01
CA ILE A 162 18.24 6.83 -13.52
C ILE A 162 19.41 7.81 -13.64
N LYS A 163 20.30 7.85 -12.64
CA LYS A 163 21.52 8.67 -12.71
C LYS A 163 22.38 8.32 -13.93
N GLU A 164 22.67 7.03 -14.14
CA GLU A 164 23.42 6.57 -15.30
C GLU A 164 22.81 6.99 -16.64
N ASP A 165 21.48 6.94 -16.72
CA ASP A 165 20.75 7.31 -17.94
C ASP A 165 20.77 8.82 -18.18
N LEU A 166 20.60 9.62 -17.14
CA LEU A 166 20.58 11.08 -17.22
C LEU A 166 21.98 11.66 -17.49
N ASP A 167 23.04 11.06 -16.98
CA ASP A 167 24.43 11.43 -17.26
C ASP A 167 24.74 11.37 -18.77
N LYS A 168 24.12 10.44 -19.54
CA LYS A 168 24.30 10.29 -21.00
C LYS A 168 23.82 11.49 -21.81
N ILE A 169 22.97 12.32 -21.22
CA ILE A 169 22.41 13.51 -21.88
C ILE A 169 22.93 14.82 -21.29
N GLY A 170 23.75 14.79 -20.23
CA GLY A 170 24.29 15.97 -19.55
C GLY A 170 23.41 16.48 -18.42
N ILE A 171 22.69 15.58 -17.73
CA ILE A 171 22.05 15.87 -16.45
C ILE A 171 22.81 15.14 -15.36
N GLU A 172 23.50 15.88 -14.52
CA GLU A 172 24.29 15.40 -13.39
C GLU A 172 23.41 15.22 -12.16
N ILE A 173 23.38 14.01 -11.57
CA ILE A 173 22.50 13.68 -10.46
C ILE A 173 23.28 13.49 -9.17
N TRP A 174 22.79 14.12 -8.10
CA TRP A 174 23.17 13.79 -6.73
C TRP A 174 22.05 12.98 -6.06
N ILE A 175 22.40 11.78 -5.59
CA ILE A 175 21.46 10.86 -4.94
C ILE A 175 21.35 11.22 -3.45
N LEU A 176 20.12 11.32 -2.96
CA LEU A 176 19.75 11.50 -1.55
C LEU A 176 19.11 10.20 -1.05
N ASN A 177 19.57 9.73 0.11
CA ASN A 177 19.01 8.58 0.83
C ASN A 177 18.62 9.06 2.23
N GLU A 178 17.34 9.04 2.53
CA GLU A 178 16.81 9.48 3.82
C GLU A 178 16.05 8.34 4.48
N PRO A 179 16.02 8.24 5.81
CA PRO A 179 15.09 7.33 6.48
C PRO A 179 13.65 7.58 6.03
N SER A 180 12.82 6.55 6.03
CA SER A 180 11.47 6.63 5.42
C SER A 180 10.60 7.75 6.02
N GLU A 181 10.68 7.97 7.33
CA GLU A 181 9.90 9.02 8.00
C GLU A 181 10.40 10.42 7.62
N GLU A 182 11.71 10.65 7.65
CA GLU A 182 12.33 11.92 7.24
C GLU A 182 12.10 12.20 5.76
N TRP A 183 12.19 11.17 4.90
CA TRP A 183 11.88 11.32 3.49
C TRP A 183 10.46 11.82 3.28
N TYR A 184 9.47 11.20 3.93
CA TYR A 184 8.09 11.59 3.79
C TYR A 184 7.80 12.97 4.41
N GLN A 185 8.16 13.16 5.70
CA GLN A 185 7.80 14.35 6.47
C GLN A 185 8.57 15.61 6.06
N ASP A 186 9.87 15.49 5.78
CA ASP A 186 10.76 16.62 5.54
C ASP A 186 11.02 16.89 4.05
N CYS A 187 10.95 15.87 3.20
CA CYS A 187 11.16 16.03 1.78
C CYS A 187 9.84 16.09 1.01
N VAL A 188 9.03 15.02 1.04
CA VAL A 188 7.83 14.89 0.19
C VAL A 188 6.75 15.90 0.61
N MET A 189 6.33 15.89 1.87
CA MET A 189 5.28 16.79 2.36
C MET A 189 5.64 18.27 2.27
N LYS A 190 6.91 18.58 2.45
CA LYS A 190 7.37 20.00 2.38
C LYS A 190 7.76 20.43 0.97
N GLY A 191 7.80 19.52 0.00
CA GLY A 191 8.27 19.78 -1.36
C GLY A 191 9.76 20.16 -1.40
N ASN A 192 10.59 19.52 -0.53
CA ASN A 192 12.02 19.74 -0.43
C ASN A 192 12.80 18.69 -1.24
N TYR A 193 12.33 18.34 -2.41
CA TYR A 193 12.97 17.43 -3.35
C TYR A 193 12.83 17.98 -4.78
N GLU A 194 13.60 17.46 -5.71
CA GLU A 194 13.48 17.79 -7.15
C GLU A 194 12.93 16.60 -7.92
N LEU A 195 13.66 15.48 -7.90
CA LEU A 195 13.17 14.19 -8.35
C LEU A 195 12.99 13.27 -7.14
N GLY A 196 11.94 12.47 -7.13
CA GLY A 196 11.67 11.55 -6.06
C GLY A 196 11.17 10.21 -6.57
N VAL A 197 11.55 9.10 -5.89
CA VAL A 197 11.07 7.77 -6.20
C VAL A 197 10.30 7.24 -5.01
N TRP A 198 9.01 6.94 -5.21
CA TRP A 198 8.17 6.29 -4.20
C TRP A 198 6.98 5.57 -4.84
N ALA A 199 6.27 4.77 -4.06
CA ALA A 199 5.06 4.11 -4.53
C ALA A 199 3.82 4.90 -4.10
N ILE A 200 2.81 4.89 -4.97
CA ILE A 200 1.46 5.36 -4.67
C ILE A 200 0.46 4.23 -4.91
N LYS A 201 -0.63 4.24 -4.15
CA LYS A 201 -1.69 3.26 -4.35
C LYS A 201 -2.36 3.51 -5.70
N ASN A 202 -2.58 2.45 -6.48
CA ASN A 202 -3.31 2.52 -7.74
C ASN A 202 -4.70 3.14 -7.51
N PHE A 203 -5.09 4.02 -8.41
CA PHE A 203 -6.19 4.93 -8.16
C PHE A 203 -7.55 4.28 -8.37
N ASP A 204 -8.39 4.40 -7.36
CA ASP A 204 -9.80 4.54 -7.60
C ASP A 204 -10.12 6.01 -7.94
N GLY A 205 -11.24 6.28 -8.56
CA GLY A 205 -11.56 7.64 -9.03
C GLY A 205 -11.62 8.72 -7.95
N SER A 206 -11.61 8.36 -6.65
CA SER A 206 -11.68 9.32 -5.54
C SER A 206 -10.30 9.80 -5.09
N SER A 207 -9.31 8.94 -5.11
CA SER A 207 -7.94 9.26 -4.67
C SER A 207 -7.22 10.22 -5.61
N LEU A 208 -7.50 10.21 -6.92
CA LEU A 208 -6.91 11.14 -7.89
C LEU A 208 -7.08 12.62 -7.54
N ASN A 209 -8.23 12.97 -6.96
CA ASN A 209 -8.49 14.35 -6.55
C ASN A 209 -7.53 14.80 -5.45
N PHE A 210 -7.17 13.92 -4.51
CA PHE A 210 -6.24 14.26 -3.43
C PHE A 210 -4.81 14.42 -3.94
N ASN A 211 -4.41 13.66 -4.96
CA ASN A 211 -3.04 13.64 -5.45
C ASN A 211 -2.73 14.72 -6.48
N PHE A 212 -3.71 15.21 -7.25
CA PHE A 212 -3.43 16.08 -8.39
C PHE A 212 -4.23 17.40 -8.43
N SER A 213 -5.24 17.58 -7.58
CA SER A 213 -5.97 18.85 -7.54
C SER A 213 -5.14 19.97 -6.92
N SER A 214 -5.17 21.16 -7.51
CA SER A 214 -4.39 22.32 -7.07
C SER A 214 -4.70 22.74 -5.63
N ASP A 215 -5.95 22.54 -5.14
CA ASP A 215 -6.35 22.85 -3.76
C ASP A 215 -5.95 21.77 -2.73
N LYS A 216 -5.28 20.72 -3.17
CA LYS A 216 -4.81 19.59 -2.35
C LYS A 216 -3.30 19.58 -2.13
N MET A 217 -2.61 20.67 -2.43
CA MET A 217 -1.20 20.81 -2.04
C MET A 217 -1.07 20.87 -0.50
N PRO A 218 0.03 20.35 0.07
CA PRO A 218 0.24 20.31 1.53
C PRO A 218 0.11 21.67 2.25
N ILE A 219 0.43 22.78 1.58
CA ILE A 219 0.24 24.15 2.13
C ILE A 219 -1.22 24.49 2.46
N TYR A 220 -2.19 23.81 1.85
CA TYR A 220 -3.61 24.01 2.10
C TYR A 220 -4.18 23.11 3.19
N LYS A 221 -3.31 22.34 3.87
CA LYS A 221 -3.68 21.54 5.04
C LYS A 221 -3.92 22.45 6.25
N THR A 222 -5.14 22.98 6.35
CA THR A 222 -5.55 23.87 7.44
C THR A 222 -6.10 23.12 8.66
N ASP A 223 -6.30 21.81 8.53
CA ASP A 223 -6.93 20.91 9.47
C ASP A 223 -6.26 19.53 9.32
N GLU A 224 -6.02 18.82 10.42
CA GLU A 224 -5.40 17.48 10.39
C GLU A 224 -6.25 16.47 9.62
N ASN A 225 -7.59 16.68 9.61
CA ASN A 225 -8.52 15.83 8.87
C ASN A 225 -8.60 16.13 7.37
N LYS A 226 -7.92 17.17 6.89
CA LYS A 226 -7.93 17.51 5.46
C LYS A 226 -6.83 16.75 4.74
N LYS A 227 -7.21 15.80 3.85
CA LYS A 227 -6.27 15.14 2.95
C LYS A 227 -5.76 16.13 1.90
N CYS A 228 -4.47 16.40 1.94
CA CYS A 228 -3.75 17.25 0.98
C CYS A 228 -2.50 16.50 0.55
N GLU A 229 -2.62 15.73 -0.55
CA GLU A 229 -1.64 14.74 -1.01
C GLU A 229 -1.08 15.06 -2.41
N ASN A 230 -1.31 16.30 -2.92
CA ASN A 230 -0.66 16.77 -4.14
C ASN A 230 0.81 17.09 -3.83
N PHE A 231 1.58 16.04 -3.60
CA PHE A 231 3.01 16.12 -3.26
C PHE A 231 3.88 16.56 -4.44
N TYR A 232 3.35 16.52 -5.67
CA TYR A 232 4.01 17.04 -6.87
C TYR A 232 4.02 18.57 -6.91
N TRP A 233 3.21 19.24 -6.06
CA TRP A 233 3.03 20.70 -6.09
C TRP A 233 2.57 21.19 -7.46
N TYR A 234 1.77 20.37 -8.11
CA TYR A 234 1.27 20.58 -9.46
C TYR A 234 0.02 21.45 -9.48
N GLU A 235 0.00 22.43 -10.37
CA GLU A 235 -1.15 23.31 -10.61
C GLU A 235 -1.56 23.27 -12.08
N ASN A 236 -2.78 22.87 -12.36
CA ASN A 236 -3.36 22.92 -13.70
C ASN A 236 -4.89 23.02 -13.64
N SER A 237 -5.41 24.20 -14.01
CA SER A 237 -6.86 24.46 -13.96
C SER A 237 -7.71 23.53 -14.84
N LYS A 238 -7.14 22.98 -15.94
CA LYS A 238 -7.83 21.99 -16.77
C LYS A 238 -7.97 20.66 -16.02
N VAL A 239 -6.92 20.25 -15.33
CA VAL A 239 -6.92 19.05 -14.49
C VAL A 239 -7.93 19.19 -13.36
N ASP A 240 -7.96 20.35 -12.68
CA ASP A 240 -8.96 20.63 -11.63
C ASP A 240 -10.40 20.52 -12.16
N GLU A 241 -10.63 21.02 -13.38
CA GLU A 241 -11.95 20.92 -14.02
C GLU A 241 -12.33 19.48 -14.36
N ILE A 242 -11.37 18.70 -14.90
CA ILE A 242 -11.59 17.29 -15.25
C ILE A 242 -11.84 16.45 -13.99
N LEU A 243 -11.05 16.64 -12.94
CA LEU A 243 -11.23 15.93 -11.67
C LEU A 243 -12.62 16.18 -11.08
N LYS A 244 -13.08 17.45 -11.10
CA LYS A 244 -14.46 17.77 -10.70
C LYS A 244 -15.52 17.07 -11.54
N LYS A 245 -15.31 16.94 -12.86
CA LYS A 245 -16.23 16.21 -13.74
C LYS A 245 -16.20 14.71 -13.44
N ILE A 246 -15.04 14.09 -13.24
CA ILE A 246 -14.88 12.68 -12.87
C ILE A 246 -15.66 12.35 -11.60
N MET A 247 -15.56 13.20 -10.58
CA MET A 247 -16.26 13.01 -9.31
C MET A 247 -17.79 13.07 -9.44
N ASN A 248 -18.32 13.77 -10.43
CA ASN A 248 -19.76 13.96 -10.64
C ASN A 248 -20.32 13.14 -11.82
N GLU A 249 -19.48 12.45 -12.60
CA GLU A 249 -19.92 11.68 -13.77
C GLU A 249 -20.45 10.30 -13.36
N ASN A 250 -21.63 9.95 -13.88
CA ASN A 250 -22.32 8.70 -13.62
C ASN A 250 -22.22 7.72 -14.79
N ASP A 251 -22.11 8.25 -16.00
CA ASP A 251 -21.94 7.40 -17.18
C ASP A 251 -20.53 6.84 -17.23
N THR A 252 -20.42 5.51 -17.14
CA THR A 252 -19.13 4.80 -17.09
C THR A 252 -18.26 5.05 -18.32
N VAL A 253 -18.90 5.13 -19.51
CA VAL A 253 -18.18 5.38 -20.77
C VAL A 253 -17.59 6.79 -20.78
N ARG A 254 -18.41 7.78 -20.39
CA ARG A 254 -17.97 9.16 -20.33
C ARG A 254 -16.93 9.38 -19.21
N LYS A 255 -17.08 8.68 -18.11
CA LYS A 255 -16.09 8.69 -17.02
C LYS A 255 -14.74 8.15 -17.49
N LYS A 256 -14.75 7.07 -18.31
CA LYS A 256 -13.52 6.55 -18.95
C LYS A 256 -12.84 7.59 -19.85
N GLU A 257 -13.61 8.29 -20.68
CA GLU A 257 -13.08 9.37 -21.53
C GLU A 257 -12.42 10.47 -20.68
N LEU A 258 -13.06 10.87 -19.59
CA LEU A 258 -12.49 11.88 -18.67
C LEU A 258 -11.19 11.39 -17.98
N PHE A 259 -11.12 10.12 -17.59
CA PHE A 259 -9.88 9.55 -17.05
C PHE A 259 -8.78 9.48 -18.10
N GLN A 260 -9.12 9.21 -19.36
CA GLN A 260 -8.16 9.24 -20.44
C GLN A 260 -7.62 10.65 -20.67
N ASP A 261 -8.51 11.65 -20.83
CA ASP A 261 -8.11 13.06 -20.97
C ASP A 261 -7.24 13.54 -19.80
N PHE A 262 -7.56 13.11 -18.58
CA PHE A 262 -6.78 13.43 -17.38
C PHE A 262 -5.36 12.87 -17.46
N GLN A 263 -5.21 11.58 -17.78
CA GLN A 263 -3.91 10.92 -17.88
C GLN A 263 -3.07 11.50 -19.03
N ASP A 264 -3.69 11.80 -20.19
CA ASP A 264 -3.01 12.41 -21.33
C ASP A 264 -2.42 13.79 -20.98
N ILE A 265 -3.13 14.59 -20.17
CA ILE A 265 -2.61 15.89 -19.71
C ILE A 265 -1.45 15.70 -18.73
N LEU A 266 -1.55 14.76 -17.78
CA LEU A 266 -0.45 14.51 -16.84
C LEU A 266 0.81 14.01 -17.54
N ALA A 267 0.65 13.14 -18.53
CA ALA A 267 1.75 12.63 -19.34
C ALA A 267 2.38 13.76 -20.19
N ASP A 268 1.58 14.59 -20.86
CA ASP A 268 2.08 15.72 -21.65
C ASP A 268 2.79 16.79 -20.79
N ASP A 269 2.26 17.07 -19.61
CA ASP A 269 2.89 17.94 -18.63
C ASP A 269 4.13 17.33 -17.97
N ALA A 270 4.36 16.02 -18.15
CA ALA A 270 5.48 15.27 -17.59
C ALA A 270 5.64 15.47 -16.07
N VAL A 271 4.55 15.30 -15.31
CA VAL A 271 4.52 15.51 -13.85
C VAL A 271 5.11 14.33 -13.09
N MET A 272 4.81 13.13 -13.57
CA MET A 272 5.28 11.86 -13.02
C MET A 272 5.51 10.85 -14.13
N LEU A 273 6.43 9.93 -13.93
CA LEU A 273 6.70 8.82 -14.85
C LEU A 273 6.41 7.50 -14.13
N PRO A 274 5.34 6.78 -14.48
CA PRO A 274 5.11 5.43 -13.99
C PRO A 274 6.27 4.51 -14.39
N LEU A 275 6.74 3.69 -13.46
CA LEU A 275 7.78 2.70 -13.71
C LEU A 275 7.17 1.30 -13.84
N TYR A 276 6.61 0.78 -12.74
CA TYR A 276 6.00 -0.54 -12.69
C TYR A 276 4.99 -0.63 -11.53
N SER A 277 4.09 -1.61 -11.57
CA SER A 277 3.33 -2.03 -10.41
C SER A 277 4.21 -2.90 -9.51
N ARG A 278 4.23 -2.64 -8.20
CA ARG A 278 4.88 -3.54 -7.25
C ARG A 278 4.23 -4.91 -7.34
N LEU A 279 5.05 -5.92 -7.30
CA LEU A 279 4.57 -7.29 -7.35
C LEU A 279 4.17 -7.76 -5.95
N PHE A 280 3.13 -8.53 -5.92
CA PHE A 280 2.65 -9.29 -4.78
C PHE A 280 2.96 -10.76 -5.04
N SER A 281 3.48 -11.46 -4.05
CA SER A 281 3.87 -12.85 -4.23
C SER A 281 3.43 -13.71 -3.05
N ILE A 282 2.89 -14.88 -3.38
CA ILE A 282 2.52 -15.92 -2.43
C ILE A 282 3.20 -17.21 -2.86
N ALA A 283 3.92 -17.81 -1.94
CA ALA A 283 4.48 -19.13 -2.11
C ALA A 283 3.74 -20.12 -1.22
N TYR A 284 3.40 -21.30 -1.75
CA TYR A 284 2.66 -22.30 -1.01
C TYR A 284 3.01 -23.73 -1.43
N ASN A 285 2.84 -24.66 -0.49
CA ASN A 285 3.09 -26.07 -0.71
C ASN A 285 2.04 -26.68 -1.64
N LYS A 286 2.48 -27.49 -2.62
CA LYS A 286 1.62 -28.17 -3.59
C LYS A 286 0.60 -29.13 -2.97
N LYS A 287 0.76 -29.49 -1.70
CA LYS A 287 -0.23 -30.28 -0.97
C LYS A 287 -1.56 -29.56 -0.76
N ILE A 288 -1.59 -28.19 -0.86
CA ILE A 288 -2.81 -27.42 -0.78
C ILE A 288 -3.36 -27.25 -2.21
N GLU A 289 -4.57 -27.73 -2.42
CA GLU A 289 -5.27 -27.65 -3.71
C GLU A 289 -6.46 -26.69 -3.63
N ASN A 290 -6.98 -26.29 -4.78
CA ASN A 290 -8.10 -25.36 -4.95
C ASN A 290 -7.87 -23.94 -4.41
N ILE A 291 -6.60 -23.55 -4.26
CA ILE A 291 -6.28 -22.15 -3.93
C ILE A 291 -6.64 -21.27 -5.11
N ASP A 292 -7.54 -20.32 -4.87
CA ASP A 292 -7.79 -19.21 -5.78
C ASP A 292 -7.34 -17.92 -5.09
N ILE A 293 -6.19 -17.40 -5.50
CA ILE A 293 -5.61 -16.21 -4.91
C ILE A 293 -6.11 -15.00 -5.70
N SER A 294 -7.18 -14.38 -5.24
CA SER A 294 -7.60 -13.08 -5.77
C SER A 294 -6.77 -11.98 -5.12
N ILE A 295 -5.88 -11.35 -5.90
CA ILE A 295 -4.97 -10.30 -5.42
C ILE A 295 -5.64 -8.93 -5.36
N LYS A 296 -6.80 -8.77 -5.96
CA LYS A 296 -7.58 -7.55 -5.78
C LYS A 296 -7.84 -7.35 -4.29
N ASP A 297 -7.28 -6.30 -3.72
CA ASP A 297 -7.39 -5.93 -2.32
C ASP A 297 -6.65 -6.83 -1.30
N ASN A 298 -5.55 -7.51 -1.67
CA ASN A 298 -4.74 -8.38 -0.79
C ASN A 298 -5.52 -9.55 -0.16
N LYS A 299 -6.52 -10.11 -0.85
CA LYS A 299 -7.35 -11.19 -0.33
C LYS A 299 -6.71 -12.56 -0.54
N VAL A 300 -5.71 -12.90 0.25
CA VAL A 300 -4.98 -14.18 0.20
C VAL A 300 -5.90 -15.39 0.43
N PHE A 301 -6.96 -15.22 1.22
CA PHE A 301 -7.86 -16.31 1.65
C PHE A 301 -9.26 -16.21 1.03
N PHE A 302 -9.34 -15.70 -0.18
CA PHE A 302 -10.63 -15.40 -0.83
C PHE A 302 -11.59 -16.59 -0.87
N ASN A 303 -11.10 -17.82 -1.09
CA ASN A 303 -11.93 -19.02 -1.20
C ASN A 303 -11.46 -20.13 -0.24
N ILE A 304 -10.97 -19.77 0.93
CA ILE A 304 -10.31 -20.71 1.85
C ILE A 304 -11.22 -21.87 2.26
N GLU A 305 -12.54 -21.69 2.24
CA GLU A 305 -13.51 -22.75 2.47
C GLU A 305 -13.44 -23.87 1.42
N ASN A 306 -12.90 -23.60 0.25
CA ASN A 306 -12.72 -24.55 -0.85
C ASN A 306 -11.33 -25.21 -0.85
N TRP A 307 -10.41 -24.75 0.01
CA TRP A 307 -9.06 -25.32 0.05
C TRP A 307 -9.10 -26.73 0.62
N ILE A 308 -8.38 -27.64 -0.03
CA ILE A 308 -8.27 -29.04 0.40
C ILE A 308 -6.79 -29.45 0.47
N LEU A 309 -6.49 -30.45 1.25
CA LEU A 309 -5.23 -31.15 1.17
C LEU A 309 -5.30 -32.23 0.09
N SER A 310 -4.19 -32.45 -0.65
CA SER A 310 -4.11 -33.51 -1.66
C SER A 310 -4.42 -34.90 -1.06
N ASP A 311 -4.91 -35.83 -1.89
CA ASP A 311 -5.28 -37.19 -1.45
C ASP A 311 -4.17 -37.94 -0.69
N GLU A 312 -2.88 -37.62 -0.96
CA GLU A 312 -1.73 -38.21 -0.29
C GLU A 312 -1.54 -37.65 1.13
N GLU A 313 -2.03 -36.46 1.38
CA GLU A 313 -1.91 -35.74 2.67
C GLU A 313 -3.23 -35.71 3.46
N GLN A 314 -4.38 -36.09 2.83
CA GLN A 314 -5.63 -36.22 3.54
C GLN A 314 -5.52 -37.30 4.60
N LYS A 315 -5.77 -36.90 5.82
CA LYS A 315 -5.78 -37.81 6.96
C LYS A 315 -7.12 -38.58 7.03
N SER A 316 -7.11 -39.69 7.74
CA SER A 316 -8.36 -40.46 8.00
C SER A 316 -9.38 -39.56 8.75
N GLU A 317 -10.69 -39.93 8.70
CA GLU A 317 -11.76 -39.14 9.36
C GLU A 317 -11.51 -38.83 10.86
N ASP A 318 -10.61 -39.57 11.51
CA ASP A 318 -10.21 -39.38 12.91
C ASP A 318 -8.94 -38.50 13.10
N GLU A 319 -8.29 -38.05 12.01
CA GLU A 319 -7.06 -37.24 12.05
C GLU A 319 -7.37 -35.81 11.62
N ILE A 320 -6.71 -34.86 12.28
CA ILE A 320 -6.87 -33.41 12.08
C ILE A 320 -6.16 -32.96 10.80
N ASN A 321 -6.87 -32.26 9.92
CA ASN A 321 -6.31 -31.54 8.78
C ASN A 321 -5.91 -30.13 9.22
N GLU A 322 -4.61 -29.83 9.24
CA GLU A 322 -4.06 -28.53 9.63
C GLU A 322 -3.14 -27.99 8.52
N ILE A 323 -3.23 -26.69 8.25
CA ILE A 323 -2.25 -25.94 7.46
C ILE A 323 -1.56 -24.90 8.33
N VAL A 324 -0.29 -24.66 8.04
CA VAL A 324 0.55 -23.70 8.77
C VAL A 324 0.93 -22.56 7.84
N ILE A 325 0.63 -21.33 8.25
CA ILE A 325 0.85 -20.12 7.48
C ILE A 325 1.90 -19.26 8.16
N GLY A 326 2.95 -18.87 7.45
CA GLY A 326 3.93 -17.90 7.93
C GLY A 326 3.41 -16.47 7.80
N TYR A 327 3.58 -15.68 8.85
CA TYR A 327 3.24 -14.25 8.88
C TYR A 327 4.42 -13.43 9.37
N GLU A 328 4.92 -12.51 8.52
CA GLU A 328 5.98 -11.60 8.87
C GLU A 328 5.45 -10.48 9.79
N GLY A 329 5.77 -10.56 11.07
CA GLY A 329 5.37 -9.60 12.10
C GLY A 329 5.47 -10.17 13.51
N GLU A 330 5.49 -9.29 14.52
CA GLU A 330 5.64 -9.69 15.92
C GLU A 330 4.35 -10.25 16.53
N ASN A 331 3.23 -9.66 16.17
CA ASN A 331 1.93 -10.01 16.73
C ASN A 331 0.82 -9.60 15.78
N TYR A 332 -0.21 -10.40 15.77
CA TYR A 332 -1.46 -10.04 15.17
C TYR A 332 -2.55 -10.01 16.25
N ILE A 333 -3.09 -8.83 16.54
CA ILE A 333 -4.22 -8.67 17.46
C ILE A 333 -5.36 -8.02 16.68
N LEU A 334 -6.44 -8.78 16.48
CA LEU A 334 -7.74 -8.23 16.10
C LEU A 334 -8.21 -7.27 17.21
N PRO A 335 -8.68 -6.10 16.95
CA PRO A 335 -8.93 -5.34 15.72
C PRO A 335 -8.07 -4.08 15.57
N ASN A 336 -6.92 -3.95 16.25
CA ASN A 336 -6.10 -2.73 16.30
C ASN A 336 -5.39 -2.40 14.98
N SER A 337 -5.24 -3.37 14.10
CA SER A 337 -4.80 -3.13 12.73
C SER A 337 -5.96 -3.41 11.78
N LEU A 338 -6.70 -2.39 11.39
CA LEU A 338 -7.69 -2.47 10.32
C LEU A 338 -7.05 -2.53 8.91
N ASP A 339 -5.73 -2.65 8.84
CA ASP A 339 -4.99 -3.22 7.69
C ASP A 339 -5.14 -4.75 7.59
N LEU A 340 -6.22 -5.20 8.09
CA LEU A 340 -6.77 -6.48 8.50
C LEU A 340 -7.11 -7.41 7.38
N ASP A 341 -6.53 -7.20 6.26
CA ASP A 341 -7.17 -7.55 5.03
C ASP A 341 -7.38 -9.04 4.83
N TYR A 342 -6.61 -9.93 5.42
CA TYR A 342 -6.85 -11.34 5.14
C TYR A 342 -7.17 -12.24 6.34
N ILE A 343 -6.58 -12.03 7.51
CA ILE A 343 -6.87 -12.89 8.67
C ILE A 343 -8.24 -12.56 9.28
N SER A 344 -8.63 -11.28 9.30
CA SER A 344 -9.94 -10.87 9.83
C SER A 344 -11.10 -11.51 9.11
N ASN A 345 -11.02 -11.61 7.78
CA ASN A 345 -12.08 -12.21 6.97
C ASN A 345 -12.24 -13.70 7.20
N LEU A 346 -11.24 -14.38 7.80
CA LEU A 346 -11.39 -15.75 8.27
C LEU A 346 -12.30 -15.84 9.49
N VAL A 347 -12.27 -14.81 10.34
CA VAL A 347 -12.94 -14.81 11.65
C VAL A 347 -14.24 -14.00 11.62
N LEU A 348 -14.25 -12.83 10.96
CA LEU A 348 -15.39 -11.92 10.92
C LEU A 348 -15.85 -11.66 9.48
N LYS A 349 -17.15 -11.73 9.25
CA LYS A 349 -17.76 -11.41 7.96
C LYS A 349 -18.44 -10.04 8.00
N GLY A 350 -18.48 -9.40 6.83
CA GLY A 350 -19.14 -8.14 6.60
C GLY A 350 -20.50 -8.26 5.93
N LEU A 351 -21.12 -7.13 5.68
CA LEU A 351 -22.36 -7.06 4.90
C LEU A 351 -22.12 -7.45 3.45
N TRP A 352 -20.98 -6.99 2.89
CA TRP A 352 -20.56 -7.19 1.51
C TRP A 352 -19.10 -7.63 1.46
N GLU A 353 -18.75 -8.41 0.44
CA GLU A 353 -17.37 -8.70 0.04
C GLU A 353 -17.17 -8.42 -1.45
N ILE A 354 -15.93 -8.16 -1.86
CA ILE A 354 -15.60 -8.00 -3.28
C ILE A 354 -15.32 -9.38 -3.86
N ASN A 355 -15.95 -9.71 -4.99
CA ASN A 355 -15.73 -10.95 -5.72
C ASN A 355 -14.51 -10.87 -6.65
N GLU A 356 -14.20 -11.96 -7.35
CA GLU A 356 -13.11 -12.08 -8.32
C GLU A 356 -13.15 -11.04 -9.46
N ASN A 357 -14.34 -10.51 -9.78
CA ASN A 357 -14.54 -9.50 -10.80
C ASN A 357 -14.40 -8.06 -10.27
N GLY A 358 -14.16 -7.89 -8.96
CA GLY A 358 -14.11 -6.59 -8.30
C GLY A 358 -15.48 -5.98 -8.03
N GLU A 359 -16.54 -6.78 -7.98
CA GLU A 359 -17.91 -6.36 -7.69
C GLU A 359 -18.30 -6.72 -6.26
N TYR A 360 -19.08 -5.86 -5.59
CA TYR A 360 -19.55 -6.14 -4.23
C TYR A 360 -20.70 -7.15 -4.23
N GLU A 361 -20.49 -8.28 -3.59
CA GLU A 361 -21.51 -9.32 -3.35
C GLU A 361 -22.04 -9.27 -1.92
N PRO A 362 -23.36 -9.52 -1.73
CA PRO A 362 -23.97 -9.55 -0.40
C PRO A 362 -23.60 -10.85 0.34
N ILE A 363 -22.96 -10.72 1.51
CA ILE A 363 -22.55 -11.84 2.36
C ILE A 363 -23.57 -12.08 3.47
N LEU A 364 -23.76 -11.12 4.38
CA LEU A 364 -24.75 -11.20 5.47
C LEU A 364 -26.12 -10.67 5.04
N VAL A 365 -26.25 -10.12 3.84
CA VAL A 365 -27.44 -9.44 3.33
C VAL A 365 -28.26 -10.39 2.46
N GLU A 366 -29.58 -10.47 2.71
CA GLU A 366 -30.55 -11.18 1.87
C GLU A 366 -31.01 -10.28 0.72
N GLU A 367 -31.40 -9.04 1.05
CA GLU A 367 -31.83 -8.04 0.08
C GLU A 367 -31.52 -6.62 0.57
N TYR A 368 -31.40 -5.69 -0.36
CA TYR A 368 -31.27 -4.28 -0.06
C TYR A 368 -32.04 -3.41 -1.05
N TYR A 369 -32.41 -2.22 -0.61
CA TYR A 369 -33.02 -1.19 -1.43
C TYR A 369 -32.23 0.11 -1.31
N ASP A 370 -31.65 0.54 -2.42
CA ASP A 370 -30.91 1.79 -2.55
C ASP A 370 -31.83 2.85 -3.15
N SER A 371 -32.09 3.92 -2.41
CA SER A 371 -32.98 5.00 -2.83
C SER A 371 -32.47 5.75 -4.06
N PHE A 372 -31.17 5.70 -4.36
CA PHE A 372 -30.58 6.36 -5.52
C PHE A 372 -30.81 5.55 -6.82
N GLU A 373 -30.60 4.24 -6.78
CA GLU A 373 -30.80 3.37 -7.95
C GLU A 373 -32.26 3.36 -8.44
N HIS A 374 -33.21 3.67 -7.56
CA HIS A 374 -34.65 3.60 -7.81
C HIS A 374 -35.32 4.97 -7.95
N SER A 375 -34.57 6.08 -7.94
CA SER A 375 -35.14 7.43 -8.02
C SER A 375 -35.04 8.01 -9.43
N ILE A 376 -36.16 8.62 -9.86
CA ILE A 376 -36.27 9.37 -11.14
C ILE A 376 -35.85 10.84 -10.94
N THR A 377 -35.65 11.28 -9.71
CA THR A 377 -35.31 12.67 -9.36
C THR A 377 -34.01 12.71 -8.56
N SER A 378 -33.24 13.81 -8.66
CA SER A 378 -32.04 14.02 -7.86
C SER A 378 -32.39 14.01 -6.36
N ILE A 379 -31.84 13.02 -5.63
CA ILE A 379 -32.00 12.90 -4.18
C ILE A 379 -30.84 13.66 -3.52
N SER A 380 -31.14 14.39 -2.45
CA SER A 380 -30.15 15.17 -1.69
C SER A 380 -29.31 14.31 -0.73
N SER A 381 -29.80 13.12 -0.38
CA SER A 381 -29.13 12.17 0.53
C SER A 381 -29.54 10.74 0.21
N LEU A 382 -28.60 9.82 0.35
CA LEU A 382 -28.80 8.38 0.13
C LEU A 382 -29.46 7.76 1.37
N GLU A 383 -30.42 6.88 1.16
CA GLU A 383 -30.93 5.94 2.16
C GLU A 383 -30.85 4.52 1.59
N VAL A 384 -30.25 3.62 2.33
CA VAL A 384 -30.15 2.20 1.98
C VAL A 384 -30.87 1.39 3.04
N LYS A 385 -31.94 0.68 2.64
CA LYS A 385 -32.60 -0.30 3.49
C LYS A 385 -31.97 -1.67 3.25
N VAL A 386 -31.69 -2.37 4.34
CA VAL A 386 -31.01 -3.66 4.31
C VAL A 386 -31.81 -4.67 5.12
N THR A 387 -31.96 -5.88 4.55
CA THR A 387 -32.50 -7.05 5.23
C THR A 387 -31.39 -8.09 5.36
N LEU A 388 -31.09 -8.53 6.56
CA LEU A 388 -30.12 -9.59 6.85
C LEU A 388 -30.70 -10.97 6.55
N LYS A 389 -29.83 -11.92 6.15
CA LYS A 389 -30.17 -13.34 5.98
C LYS A 389 -30.73 -13.97 7.28
N ASP A 390 -31.59 -14.96 7.15
CA ASP A 390 -32.26 -15.60 8.31
C ASP A 390 -31.32 -16.46 9.16
N LYS A 391 -30.38 -17.16 8.52
CA LYS A 391 -29.55 -18.18 9.16
C LYS A 391 -28.10 -17.75 9.24
N ILE A 392 -27.85 -16.61 9.85
CA ILE A 392 -26.52 -16.11 10.14
C ILE A 392 -26.33 -16.02 11.65
N PHE A 393 -25.26 -16.64 12.14
CA PHE A 393 -25.00 -16.81 13.57
C PHE A 393 -23.55 -16.50 13.90
N TRP A 394 -23.34 -16.07 15.11
CA TRP A 394 -22.03 -16.09 15.75
C TRP A 394 -21.65 -17.53 16.14
N GLU A 395 -20.37 -17.78 16.42
CA GLU A 395 -19.85 -19.12 16.79
C GLU A 395 -20.47 -19.71 18.06
N ASP A 396 -21.11 -18.91 18.89
CA ASP A 396 -21.84 -19.34 20.08
C ASP A 396 -23.31 -19.69 19.79
N GLY A 397 -23.72 -19.59 18.52
CA GLY A 397 -25.09 -19.87 18.06
C GLY A 397 -26.07 -18.70 18.27
N THR A 398 -25.61 -17.53 18.76
CA THR A 398 -26.45 -16.35 18.82
C THR A 398 -26.65 -15.73 17.43
N PRO A 399 -27.82 -15.20 17.08
CA PRO A 399 -28.06 -14.64 15.76
C PRO A 399 -27.33 -13.31 15.55
N ILE A 400 -26.78 -13.10 14.35
CA ILE A 400 -26.30 -11.80 13.91
C ILE A 400 -27.50 -10.93 13.59
N THR A 401 -27.53 -9.70 14.11
CA THR A 401 -28.66 -8.80 14.05
C THR A 401 -28.30 -7.39 13.58
N SER A 402 -29.32 -6.58 13.34
CA SER A 402 -29.18 -5.14 13.05
C SER A 402 -28.51 -4.34 14.18
N LYS A 403 -28.49 -4.87 15.41
CA LYS A 403 -27.79 -4.24 16.53
C LYS A 403 -26.28 -4.33 16.37
N ASP A 404 -25.77 -5.49 15.89
CA ASP A 404 -24.34 -5.68 15.62
C ASP A 404 -23.85 -4.69 14.55
N VAL A 405 -24.67 -4.46 13.52
CA VAL A 405 -24.36 -3.47 12.47
C VAL A 405 -24.32 -2.04 13.06
N LYS A 406 -25.28 -1.70 13.91
CA LYS A 406 -25.28 -0.39 14.55
C LYS A 406 -24.13 -0.23 15.53
N TYR A 407 -23.83 -1.26 16.31
CA TYR A 407 -22.68 -1.29 17.22
C TYR A 407 -21.36 -1.07 16.47
N THR A 408 -21.17 -1.78 15.33
CA THR A 408 -20.01 -1.58 14.47
C THR A 408 -19.85 -0.14 14.03
N TYR A 409 -20.94 0.49 13.57
CA TYR A 409 -20.95 1.89 13.16
C TYR A 409 -20.58 2.83 14.31
N ASP A 410 -21.22 2.67 15.47
CA ASP A 410 -20.98 3.52 16.64
C ASP A 410 -19.52 3.36 17.12
N THR A 411 -19.00 2.14 17.18
CA THR A 411 -17.62 1.83 17.60
C THR A 411 -16.58 2.45 16.66
N ILE A 412 -16.78 2.38 15.35
CA ILE A 412 -15.86 2.98 14.37
C ILE A 412 -15.84 4.51 14.50
N LEU A 413 -16.99 5.14 14.71
CA LEU A 413 -17.07 6.60 14.84
C LEU A 413 -16.49 7.14 16.15
N GLU A 414 -16.59 6.38 17.23
CA GLU A 414 -16.08 6.77 18.55
C GLU A 414 -14.55 6.61 18.68
N ASN A 415 -13.89 6.04 17.66
CA ASN A 415 -12.49 5.66 17.74
C ASN A 415 -11.60 6.40 16.75
N ASP A 416 -10.86 7.40 17.24
CA ASP A 416 -9.94 8.21 16.42
C ASP A 416 -8.72 7.43 15.90
N SER A 417 -8.38 6.27 16.47
CA SER A 417 -7.25 5.44 15.99
C SER A 417 -7.55 4.71 14.67
N ILE A 418 -8.82 4.68 14.25
CA ILE A 418 -9.29 4.09 12.99
C ILE A 418 -9.45 5.18 11.90
N VAL A 419 -8.61 6.18 11.88
CA VAL A 419 -8.75 7.43 11.10
C VAL A 419 -9.01 7.19 9.61
N ASN A 420 -8.38 6.22 8.99
CA ASN A 420 -8.52 5.98 7.54
C ASN A 420 -9.89 5.43 7.12
N ILE A 421 -10.56 4.68 8.00
CA ILE A 421 -11.92 4.13 7.76
C ILE A 421 -12.99 5.13 8.19
N ASN A 422 -12.71 5.93 9.21
CA ASN A 422 -13.67 6.84 9.84
C ASN A 422 -14.20 7.92 8.86
N GLU A 423 -13.40 8.38 7.88
CA GLU A 423 -13.82 9.46 6.97
C GLU A 423 -15.05 9.05 6.14
N ASP A 424 -15.13 7.82 5.66
CA ASP A 424 -16.29 7.35 4.89
C ASP A 424 -17.49 7.05 5.79
N TYR A 425 -17.27 6.48 6.98
CA TYR A 425 -18.32 6.29 7.98
C TYR A 425 -18.86 7.63 8.50
N SER A 426 -18.07 8.69 8.52
CA SER A 426 -18.50 10.04 8.89
C SER A 426 -19.57 10.62 7.95
N LYS A 427 -19.69 10.09 6.72
CA LYS A 427 -20.74 10.44 5.75
C LYS A 427 -22.12 9.85 6.11
N ILE A 428 -22.14 8.82 6.96
CA ILE A 428 -23.38 8.29 7.50
C ILE A 428 -23.94 9.28 8.52
N LYS A 429 -25.23 9.56 8.42
CA LYS A 429 -25.97 10.36 9.39
C LYS A 429 -26.39 9.51 10.60
N GLY A 430 -26.70 8.24 10.36
CA GLY A 430 -27.10 7.28 11.39
C GLY A 430 -27.65 5.99 10.81
N ILE A 431 -27.79 4.99 11.68
CA ILE A 431 -28.43 3.71 11.38
C ILE A 431 -29.71 3.63 12.19
N GLU A 432 -30.84 3.43 11.50
CA GLU A 432 -32.15 3.23 12.09
C GLU A 432 -32.52 1.75 12.09
N ILE A 433 -32.62 1.14 13.26
CA ILE A 433 -33.05 -0.25 13.45
C ILE A 433 -34.57 -0.31 13.29
N ILE A 434 -35.06 -1.12 12.35
CA ILE A 434 -36.48 -1.39 12.14
C ILE A 434 -36.91 -2.61 12.97
N ASN A 435 -36.14 -3.68 12.91
CA ASN A 435 -36.28 -4.89 13.72
C ASN A 435 -34.92 -5.62 13.77
N GLU A 436 -34.87 -6.85 14.32
CA GLU A 436 -33.62 -7.61 14.46
C GLU A 436 -32.91 -7.91 13.12
N LYS A 437 -33.62 -7.90 12.00
CA LYS A 437 -33.10 -8.23 10.67
C LYS A 437 -33.11 -7.06 9.69
N GLU A 438 -33.88 -6.02 9.97
CA GLU A 438 -34.06 -4.91 9.05
C GLU A 438 -33.56 -3.60 9.67
N PHE A 439 -32.83 -2.82 8.89
CA PHE A 439 -32.35 -1.49 9.25
C PHE A 439 -32.20 -0.59 8.03
N SER A 440 -32.13 0.73 8.25
CA SER A 440 -31.77 1.73 7.24
C SER A 440 -30.45 2.39 7.57
N ILE A 441 -29.57 2.49 6.59
CA ILE A 441 -28.37 3.34 6.62
C ILE A 441 -28.75 4.68 5.99
N ILE A 442 -28.70 5.75 6.75
CA ILE A 442 -29.03 7.10 6.29
C ILE A 442 -27.75 7.90 6.14
N PHE A 443 -27.46 8.37 4.93
CA PHE A 443 -26.28 9.17 4.64
C PHE A 443 -26.59 10.67 4.71
N LYS A 444 -25.58 11.49 4.96
CA LYS A 444 -25.65 12.96 4.95
C LYS A 444 -25.72 13.51 3.53
N GLU A 445 -25.13 12.77 2.59
CA GLU A 445 -25.00 13.10 1.19
C GLU A 445 -25.13 11.85 0.32
N ASN A 446 -25.00 11.99 -0.99
CA ASN A 446 -24.96 10.85 -1.88
C ASN A 446 -23.57 10.20 -1.87
N VAL A 447 -23.47 8.97 -1.38
CA VAL A 447 -22.24 8.16 -1.33
C VAL A 447 -22.40 6.99 -2.28
N ARG A 448 -21.57 6.93 -3.32
CA ARG A 448 -21.69 5.90 -4.37
C ARG A 448 -21.11 4.56 -3.95
N ASP A 449 -19.91 4.58 -3.38
CA ASP A 449 -19.18 3.37 -3.00
C ASP A 449 -19.53 2.94 -1.57
N TRP A 450 -20.81 3.10 -1.19
CA TRP A 450 -21.27 2.80 0.17
C TRP A 450 -21.16 1.31 0.53
N LYS A 451 -21.13 0.39 -0.45
CA LYS A 451 -20.96 -1.05 -0.23
C LYS A 451 -19.58 -1.44 0.32
N LYS A 452 -18.57 -0.57 0.21
CA LYS A 452 -17.27 -0.77 0.85
C LYS A 452 -17.30 -0.66 2.38
N LEU A 453 -18.38 -0.06 2.91
CA LEU A 453 -18.60 0.06 4.34
C LEU A 453 -19.13 -1.27 4.90
N PHE A 454 -18.86 -1.53 6.17
CA PHE A 454 -19.28 -2.76 6.85
C PHE A 454 -18.68 -4.03 6.22
N GLY A 455 -17.43 -3.97 5.79
CA GLY A 455 -16.66 -5.15 5.35
C GLY A 455 -16.39 -6.13 6.50
N ILE A 456 -16.56 -5.69 7.75
CA ILE A 456 -16.55 -6.50 8.98
C ILE A 456 -17.68 -6.02 9.86
N ILE A 457 -18.37 -6.94 10.54
CA ILE A 457 -19.36 -6.67 11.59
C ILE A 457 -18.80 -7.13 12.93
N PHE A 458 -18.90 -6.27 13.95
CA PHE A 458 -18.48 -6.57 15.32
C PHE A 458 -19.63 -7.14 16.15
N PRO A 459 -19.38 -8.15 16.99
CA PRO A 459 -20.40 -8.71 17.88
C PRO A 459 -20.69 -7.78 19.06
N GLU A 460 -21.87 -7.11 19.07
CA GLU A 460 -22.29 -6.26 20.18
C GLU A 460 -22.19 -7.00 21.52
N GLY A 461 -22.73 -8.22 21.59
CA GLY A 461 -22.87 -8.95 22.83
C GLY A 461 -21.57 -9.26 23.59
N SER A 462 -20.45 -9.47 22.88
CA SER A 462 -19.15 -9.78 23.50
C SER A 462 -18.28 -8.54 23.68
N LEU A 463 -18.49 -7.48 22.91
CA LEU A 463 -17.64 -6.30 22.85
C LEU A 463 -18.25 -5.06 23.52
N GLU A 464 -19.54 -5.07 23.86
CA GLU A 464 -20.21 -3.91 24.49
C GLU A 464 -19.48 -3.45 25.77
N GLY A 465 -19.15 -2.17 25.81
CA GLY A 465 -18.47 -1.54 26.94
C GLY A 465 -16.95 -1.79 27.04
N LYS A 466 -16.36 -2.45 26.05
CA LYS A 466 -14.91 -2.64 25.92
C LYS A 466 -14.32 -1.57 25.01
N ASP A 467 -13.09 -1.19 25.28
CA ASP A 467 -12.31 -0.31 24.40
C ASP A 467 -11.73 -1.13 23.23
N ILE A 468 -12.04 -0.73 22.02
CA ILE A 468 -11.57 -1.41 20.79
C ILE A 468 -10.04 -1.55 20.73
N ASN A 469 -9.29 -0.62 21.34
CA ASN A 469 -7.83 -0.67 21.37
C ASN A 469 -7.27 -1.74 22.34
N ASN A 470 -8.15 -2.37 23.13
CA ASN A 470 -7.80 -3.34 24.16
C ASN A 470 -8.57 -4.66 24.02
N PHE A 471 -9.19 -4.93 22.88
CA PHE A 471 -9.81 -6.24 22.67
C PHE A 471 -8.76 -7.33 22.71
N SER A 472 -9.08 -8.44 23.38
CA SER A 472 -8.31 -9.68 23.32
C SER A 472 -8.88 -10.63 22.29
N ALA A 473 -8.09 -11.62 21.87
CA ALA A 473 -8.58 -12.68 20.99
C ALA A 473 -9.81 -13.41 21.57
N GLU A 474 -9.87 -13.54 22.90
CA GLU A 474 -10.98 -14.18 23.63
C GLU A 474 -12.28 -13.35 23.63
N ASP A 475 -12.20 -12.05 23.30
CA ASP A 475 -13.35 -11.16 23.26
C ASP A 475 -14.11 -11.27 21.93
N ILE A 476 -13.46 -11.79 20.90
CA ILE A 476 -13.98 -11.85 19.54
C ILE A 476 -14.67 -13.18 19.33
N ILE A 477 -15.98 -13.14 19.10
CA ILE A 477 -16.75 -14.28 18.63
C ILE A 477 -16.89 -14.24 17.12
N ALA A 478 -16.67 -15.38 16.46
CA ALA A 478 -16.54 -15.43 15.01
C ALA A 478 -17.90 -15.50 14.29
N SER A 479 -17.96 -14.88 13.12
CA SER A 479 -19.01 -15.06 12.11
C SER A 479 -18.49 -15.65 10.81
N GLY A 480 -17.17 -15.76 10.67
CA GLY A 480 -16.47 -16.30 9.50
C GLY A 480 -16.35 -17.82 9.51
N PRO A 481 -15.68 -18.39 8.48
CA PRO A 481 -15.46 -19.83 8.35
C PRO A 481 -14.62 -20.43 9.48
N TYR A 482 -13.81 -19.62 10.14
CA TYR A 482 -12.97 -20.03 11.26
C TYR A 482 -13.22 -19.19 12.50
N LYS A 483 -12.92 -19.75 13.66
CA LYS A 483 -12.93 -19.10 14.97
C LYS A 483 -11.57 -19.19 15.63
N ILE A 484 -11.29 -18.31 16.57
CA ILE A 484 -10.05 -18.31 17.34
C ILE A 484 -10.12 -19.42 18.38
N GLU A 485 -9.23 -20.41 18.29
CA GLU A 485 -9.09 -21.49 19.27
C GLU A 485 -8.03 -21.14 20.32
N GLU A 486 -6.90 -20.56 19.87
CA GLU A 486 -5.80 -20.18 20.76
C GLU A 486 -4.99 -19.02 20.16
N PHE A 487 -4.53 -18.12 21.00
CA PHE A 487 -3.60 -17.05 20.62
C PHE A 487 -2.45 -16.97 21.61
N VAL A 488 -1.23 -17.17 21.11
CA VAL A 488 0.01 -17.01 21.89
C VAL A 488 0.79 -15.84 21.31
N GLY A 489 0.77 -14.71 22.01
CA GLY A 489 1.38 -13.47 21.54
C GLY A 489 2.85 -13.65 21.20
N GLY A 490 3.27 -13.23 20.00
CA GLY A 490 4.62 -13.38 19.49
C GLY A 490 4.98 -14.77 18.96
N GLU A 491 4.09 -15.74 19.06
CA GLU A 491 4.34 -17.10 18.59
C GLU A 491 3.35 -17.50 17.50
N TYR A 492 2.06 -17.63 17.83
CA TYR A 492 1.07 -18.06 16.83
C TYR A 492 -0.38 -17.69 17.17
N LEU A 493 -1.23 -17.72 16.14
CA LEU A 493 -2.67 -17.73 16.22
C LEU A 493 -3.18 -19.05 15.64
N LEU A 494 -3.94 -19.82 16.43
CA LEU A 494 -4.58 -21.05 15.99
C LEU A 494 -6.06 -20.78 15.74
N LEU A 495 -6.50 -21.02 14.53
CA LEU A 495 -7.88 -20.93 14.10
C LEU A 495 -8.44 -22.34 13.92
N LYS A 496 -9.71 -22.52 14.27
CA LYS A 496 -10.48 -23.77 14.11
C LYS A 496 -11.73 -23.49 13.29
N LYS A 497 -12.14 -24.42 12.45
CA LYS A 497 -13.37 -24.26 11.67
C LYS A 497 -14.58 -23.96 12.57
N ASN A 498 -15.41 -23.03 12.10
CA ASN A 498 -16.59 -22.55 12.82
C ASN A 498 -17.81 -23.39 12.43
N GLU A 499 -18.34 -24.15 13.38
CA GLU A 499 -19.49 -25.04 13.18
C GLU A 499 -20.81 -24.29 12.91
N PHE A 500 -20.85 -22.98 13.24
CA PHE A 500 -22.03 -22.13 13.02
C PHE A 500 -21.88 -21.24 11.76
N TYR A 501 -20.80 -21.43 10.99
CA TYR A 501 -20.63 -20.69 9.74
C TYR A 501 -21.78 -20.99 8.79
N PHE A 502 -22.36 -19.93 8.22
CA PHE A 502 -23.55 -20.02 7.36
C PHE A 502 -23.22 -20.38 5.89
N GLY A 503 -21.95 -20.30 5.49
CA GLY A 503 -21.44 -20.67 4.16
C GLY A 503 -21.12 -22.17 4.07
N GLU A 504 -20.32 -22.54 3.07
CA GLU A 504 -19.80 -23.89 2.93
C GLU A 504 -18.79 -24.18 4.05
N ALA A 505 -18.91 -25.35 4.68
CA ALA A 505 -18.01 -25.71 5.77
C ALA A 505 -16.60 -25.97 5.22
N PRO A 506 -15.53 -25.37 5.79
CA PRO A 506 -14.17 -25.65 5.35
C PRO A 506 -13.79 -27.12 5.50
N GLU A 507 -13.01 -27.65 4.56
CA GLU A 507 -12.44 -29.01 4.65
C GLU A 507 -11.25 -29.05 5.62
N ILE A 508 -10.48 -27.94 5.74
CA ILE A 508 -9.35 -27.82 6.65
C ILE A 508 -9.86 -27.54 8.06
N ASP A 509 -9.48 -28.38 9.04
CA ASP A 509 -9.96 -28.26 10.40
C ASP A 509 -9.33 -27.11 11.18
N TYR A 510 -8.00 -26.89 10.96
CA TYR A 510 -7.22 -25.88 11.67
C TYR A 510 -6.32 -25.12 10.73
N ILE A 511 -6.16 -23.82 11.02
CA ILE A 511 -5.17 -22.94 10.42
C ILE A 511 -4.29 -22.41 11.55
N ARG A 512 -2.99 -22.69 11.49
CA ARG A 512 -2.00 -22.12 12.40
C ARG A 512 -1.24 -21.01 11.70
N ILE A 513 -1.29 -19.81 12.23
CA ILE A 513 -0.55 -18.65 11.72
C ILE A 513 0.64 -18.42 12.64
N LEU A 514 1.85 -18.69 12.14
CA LEU A 514 3.10 -18.48 12.87
C LEU A 514 3.61 -17.06 12.63
N PHE A 515 3.97 -16.37 13.71
CA PHE A 515 4.55 -15.04 13.66
C PHE A 515 6.06 -15.12 13.71
N ASP A 516 6.74 -14.43 12.80
CA ASP A 516 8.18 -14.23 12.82
C ASP A 516 8.50 -12.86 12.22
N THR A 517 9.49 -12.18 12.78
CA THR A 517 9.96 -10.89 12.26
C THR A 517 11.05 -11.03 11.20
N ASP A 518 11.65 -12.22 11.08
CA ASP A 518 12.67 -12.55 10.08
C ASP A 518 12.05 -13.29 8.90
N ILE A 519 11.85 -12.60 7.79
CA ILE A 519 11.34 -13.18 6.56
C ILE A 519 12.23 -14.33 6.05
N ASN A 520 13.56 -14.28 6.25
CA ASN A 520 14.46 -15.35 5.82
C ASN A 520 14.22 -16.65 6.59
N ASN A 521 13.86 -16.54 7.89
CA ASN A 521 13.47 -17.70 8.67
C ASN A 521 12.18 -18.31 8.13
N LEU A 522 11.15 -17.49 7.87
CA LEU A 522 9.90 -17.97 7.27
C LEU A 522 10.11 -18.61 5.90
N ILE A 523 10.99 -18.07 5.06
CA ILE A 523 11.35 -18.65 3.77
C ILE A 523 12.02 -20.01 3.95
N SER A 524 12.94 -20.14 4.92
CA SER A 524 13.56 -21.44 5.24
C SER A 524 12.52 -22.45 5.69
N MET A 525 11.63 -22.08 6.62
CA MET A 525 10.55 -22.93 7.10
C MET A 525 9.60 -23.38 5.98
N LEU A 526 9.31 -22.50 5.00
CA LEU A 526 8.51 -22.85 3.83
C LEU A 526 9.23 -23.90 2.97
N LYS A 527 10.52 -23.73 2.70
CA LYS A 527 11.32 -24.68 1.91
C LYS A 527 11.51 -26.02 2.60
N ASP A 528 11.57 -26.00 3.93
CA ASP A 528 11.70 -27.22 4.75
C ASP A 528 10.34 -27.89 5.02
N GLY A 529 9.22 -27.30 4.57
CA GLY A 529 7.86 -27.80 4.74
C GLY A 529 7.31 -27.66 6.17
N GLU A 530 7.91 -26.79 7.00
CA GLU A 530 7.44 -26.46 8.34
C GLU A 530 6.26 -25.49 8.33
N ILE A 531 6.17 -24.64 7.29
CA ILE A 531 5.00 -23.85 6.96
C ILE A 531 4.53 -24.18 5.53
N ASP A 532 3.26 -23.97 5.27
CA ASP A 532 2.60 -24.40 4.05
C ASP A 532 2.29 -23.26 3.09
N LEU A 533 2.23 -22.02 3.60
CA LEU A 533 1.96 -20.84 2.83
C LEU A 533 2.67 -19.64 3.44
N LEU A 534 3.21 -18.78 2.58
CA LEU A 534 3.86 -17.52 2.95
C LEU A 534 3.47 -16.40 1.98
N ASN A 535 2.95 -15.30 2.51
CA ASN A 535 2.79 -14.06 1.78
C ASN A 535 4.09 -13.27 1.87
N ILE A 536 4.77 -13.08 0.72
CA ILE A 536 6.06 -12.40 0.63
C ILE A 536 5.81 -10.93 0.28
N LYS A 537 5.94 -10.04 1.26
CA LYS A 537 5.61 -8.61 1.13
C LYS A 537 6.58 -7.84 0.23
N TYR A 538 7.83 -8.27 0.15
CA TYR A 538 8.87 -7.61 -0.63
C TYR A 538 9.37 -8.54 -1.72
N PHE A 539 9.14 -8.13 -2.97
CA PHE A 539 9.58 -8.88 -4.13
C PHE A 539 11.11 -8.83 -4.25
N ASP A 540 11.73 -9.99 -4.38
CA ASP A 540 13.14 -10.19 -4.70
C ASP A 540 13.25 -11.22 -5.82
N LEU A 541 13.86 -10.84 -6.95
CA LEU A 541 13.88 -11.66 -8.17
C LEU A 541 14.59 -12.99 -7.98
N ASP A 542 15.73 -12.99 -7.27
CA ASP A 542 16.51 -14.21 -7.05
C ASP A 542 15.77 -15.16 -6.10
N LEU A 543 15.09 -14.62 -5.10
CA LEU A 543 14.24 -15.41 -4.20
C LEU A 543 13.06 -16.03 -4.95
N MET A 544 12.39 -15.29 -5.84
CA MET A 544 11.25 -15.82 -6.61
C MET A 544 11.70 -17.01 -7.47
N ARG A 545 12.83 -16.88 -8.16
CA ARG A 545 13.39 -17.96 -8.96
C ARG A 545 13.79 -19.19 -8.13
N ASP A 546 14.38 -18.95 -6.96
CA ASP A 546 14.76 -20.03 -6.04
C ASP A 546 13.53 -20.79 -5.48
N ILE A 547 12.41 -20.11 -5.27
CA ILE A 547 11.13 -20.74 -4.90
C ILE A 547 10.55 -21.53 -6.08
N GLU A 548 10.56 -20.99 -7.31
CA GLU A 548 10.06 -21.69 -8.50
C GLU A 548 10.84 -22.97 -8.82
N GLU A 549 12.15 -23.00 -8.52
CA GLU A 549 12.99 -24.19 -8.70
C GLU A 549 12.69 -25.30 -7.69
N ASN A 550 11.94 -25.00 -6.61
CA ASN A 550 11.55 -26.01 -5.62
C ASN A 550 10.36 -26.85 -6.12
N GLU A 551 10.58 -28.18 -6.24
CA GLU A 551 9.58 -29.11 -6.79
C GLU A 551 8.31 -29.22 -5.93
N ASP A 552 8.37 -28.90 -4.64
CA ASP A 552 7.26 -29.03 -3.68
C ASP A 552 6.43 -27.75 -3.53
N LEU A 553 6.90 -26.63 -4.09
CA LEU A 553 6.26 -25.33 -3.95
C LEU A 553 5.57 -24.86 -5.24
N ASN A 554 4.52 -24.10 -5.08
CA ASN A 554 3.93 -23.23 -6.08
C ASN A 554 4.27 -21.79 -5.73
N LEU A 555 4.50 -20.95 -6.75
CA LEU A 555 4.68 -19.53 -6.63
C LEU A 555 3.61 -18.80 -7.45
N TRP A 556 2.92 -17.88 -6.80
CA TRP A 556 2.00 -16.95 -7.46
C TRP A 556 2.59 -15.55 -7.38
N VAL A 557 2.75 -14.89 -8.52
CA VAL A 557 3.27 -13.51 -8.62
C VAL A 557 2.36 -12.70 -9.52
N GLU A 558 1.86 -11.58 -9.01
CA GLU A 558 0.98 -10.69 -9.78
C GLU A 558 1.26 -9.22 -9.46
N PRO A 559 0.90 -8.29 -10.36
CA PRO A 559 0.91 -6.86 -10.05
C PRO A 559 -0.04 -6.53 -8.90
N GLY A 560 0.50 -5.94 -7.84
CA GLY A 560 -0.27 -5.42 -6.73
C GLY A 560 -0.81 -4.01 -6.99
N ASN A 561 -1.52 -3.45 -6.01
CA ASN A 561 -2.19 -2.15 -6.09
C ASN A 561 -1.28 -0.94 -5.83
N MET A 562 0.05 -1.12 -5.81
CA MET A 562 1.02 -0.04 -5.59
C MET A 562 1.86 0.18 -6.85
N MET A 563 1.89 1.42 -7.34
CA MET A 563 2.68 1.85 -8.48
C MET A 563 3.95 2.55 -8.04
N GLU A 564 5.11 2.01 -8.39
CA GLU A 564 6.39 2.71 -8.25
C GLU A 564 6.56 3.70 -9.39
N HIS A 565 6.98 4.93 -9.10
CA HIS A 565 7.11 5.99 -10.10
C HIS A 565 8.21 6.98 -9.79
N LEU A 566 8.67 7.71 -10.80
CA LEU A 566 9.47 8.91 -10.65
C LEU A 566 8.53 10.10 -10.57
N ALA A 567 8.63 10.89 -9.51
CA ALA A 567 7.91 12.12 -9.29
C ALA A 567 8.80 13.34 -9.54
N ILE A 568 8.21 14.42 -10.04
CA ILE A 568 8.86 15.71 -10.21
C ILE A 568 8.19 16.74 -9.30
N CYS A 569 8.97 17.42 -8.46
CA CYS A 569 8.46 18.48 -7.61
C CYS A 569 8.40 19.81 -8.37
N LEU A 570 7.21 20.36 -8.48
CA LEU A 570 6.95 21.64 -9.17
C LEU A 570 6.77 22.82 -8.21
N LYS A 571 7.12 22.63 -6.93
CA LYS A 571 7.05 23.67 -5.91
C LYS A 571 7.88 24.89 -6.34
N GLN A 572 7.23 26.04 -6.37
CA GLN A 572 7.95 27.30 -6.59
C GLN A 572 8.82 27.60 -5.36
N LYS A 573 10.10 27.86 -5.57
CA LYS A 573 10.97 28.36 -4.50
C LYS A 573 10.49 29.78 -4.16
N GLU A 574 10.22 30.03 -2.90
CA GLU A 574 9.98 31.37 -2.40
C GLU A 574 11.25 32.24 -2.67
N GLU A 575 11.07 33.43 -3.27
CA GLU A 575 12.17 34.40 -3.55
C GLU A 575 12.79 34.95 -2.26
#